data_c67bde6f4b37736f757438ace43c9ae6
#
_entry.id   c67bde6f4b37736f757438ace43c9ae6
#
_cell.length_a   1.000
_cell.length_b   1.000
_cell.length_c   1.000
_cell.angle_alpha   90.00
_cell.angle_beta   90.00
_cell.angle_gamma   90.00
#
_symmetry.space_group_name_H-M   'P 1'
#
loop_
_entity.id
_entity.type
_entity.pdbx_description
1 polymer ?
#
loop_
_entity_poly.entity_id
_entity_poly.type
_entity_poly.pdbx_seq_one_letter_code
_entity_poly.pdbx_strand_id
1 'polypeptide(L)'
;MKKFIPRYTFLKNKYGSELLVDIVELKDIKKYVVKSSVHTLTYYDITFITEGEGSFILDNHTYRGGVGDVFFSKPGEIRSWDTNAIVNGYALIFEEEFLSSFFKDSLFVQHLSFFNPVKESLKIHLPERSFLRMLQLLQSIKEEIDLFRQNDVNELRAELYVSLMLIDRF
;
A
#
# COMPACT_ATOMS: atom_id res chain seq x y z
N MET A 1 23.75 2.05 21.52
CA MET A 1 22.82 3.09 21.04
C MET A 1 21.63 2.42 20.38
N LYS A 2 20.38 2.65 20.86
CA LYS A 2 19.18 2.19 20.15
C LYS A 2 19.10 2.95 18.82
N LYS A 3 19.16 2.22 17.70
CA LYS A 3 19.02 2.82 16.37
C LYS A 3 17.59 3.37 16.25
N PHE A 4 17.45 4.66 16.06
CA PHE A 4 16.14 5.30 15.85
C PHE A 4 15.56 4.81 14.53
N ILE A 5 14.38 4.20 14.56
CA ILE A 5 13.64 3.78 13.37
C ILE A 5 12.65 4.90 13.04
N PRO A 6 12.79 5.58 11.90
CA PRO A 6 11.85 6.63 11.52
C PRO A 6 10.46 6.07 11.29
N ARG A 7 9.45 6.88 11.62
CA ARG A 7 8.04 6.57 11.45
C ARG A 7 7.43 7.60 10.51
N TYR A 8 6.91 7.14 9.39
CA TYR A 8 6.23 7.99 8.43
C TYR A 8 4.72 7.99 8.68
N THR A 9 4.14 9.19 8.68
CA THR A 9 2.70 9.40 8.90
C THR A 9 2.00 9.69 7.59
N PHE A 10 0.72 9.37 7.52
CA PHE A 10 -0.12 9.68 6.36
C PHE A 10 -0.29 11.20 6.18
N LEU A 11 -0.15 11.69 4.96
CA LEU A 11 -0.30 13.12 4.62
C LEU A 11 -1.77 13.44 4.29
N LYS A 12 -2.62 13.50 5.30
CA LYS A 12 -4.08 13.67 5.17
C LYS A 12 -4.53 14.86 4.35
N ASN A 13 -3.81 15.98 4.40
CA ASN A 13 -4.18 17.23 3.74
C ASN A 13 -3.37 17.53 2.47
N LYS A 14 -2.78 16.51 1.84
CA LYS A 14 -1.96 16.64 0.64
C LYS A 14 -2.68 17.35 -0.51
N TYR A 15 -3.99 17.19 -0.61
CA TYR A 15 -4.83 17.70 -1.68
C TYR A 15 -5.69 18.93 -1.28
N GLY A 16 -5.29 19.64 -0.24
CA GLY A 16 -5.98 20.86 0.23
C GLY A 16 -7.14 20.60 1.20
N SER A 17 -7.60 19.36 1.31
CA SER A 17 -8.59 18.89 2.30
C SER A 17 -8.26 17.47 2.74
N GLU A 18 -8.90 17.00 3.80
CA GLU A 18 -8.62 15.67 4.33
C GLU A 18 -9.04 14.57 3.34
N LEU A 19 -8.06 13.74 2.95
CA LEU A 19 -8.26 12.52 2.21
C LEU A 19 -7.40 11.41 2.83
N LEU A 20 -7.99 10.23 3.05
CA LEU A 20 -7.38 9.13 3.80
C LEU A 20 -6.98 7.95 2.92
N VAL A 21 -6.88 8.16 1.61
CA VAL A 21 -6.38 7.21 0.61
C VAL A 21 -5.47 7.95 -0.36
N ASP A 22 -4.41 7.29 -0.82
CA ASP A 22 -3.51 7.86 -1.83
C ASP A 22 -2.85 6.74 -2.66
N ILE A 23 -2.36 7.09 -3.84
CA ILE A 23 -1.50 6.24 -4.64
C ILE A 23 -0.20 6.98 -4.87
N VAL A 24 0.91 6.34 -4.52
CA VAL A 24 2.26 6.90 -4.62
C VAL A 24 3.10 6.04 -5.56
N GLU A 25 3.80 6.67 -6.48
CA GLU A 25 4.75 5.98 -7.33
C GLU A 25 6.05 5.66 -6.56
N LEU A 26 6.56 4.45 -6.70
CA LEU A 26 7.74 4.01 -5.94
C LEU A 26 8.98 4.86 -6.22
N LYS A 27 9.12 5.38 -7.45
CA LYS A 27 10.20 6.33 -7.80
C LYS A 27 10.20 7.59 -6.95
N ASP A 28 9.02 8.06 -6.52
CA ASP A 28 8.89 9.27 -5.70
C ASP A 28 9.19 9.00 -4.22
N ILE A 29 8.96 7.77 -3.76
CA ILE A 29 9.27 7.35 -2.39
C ILE A 29 10.77 7.09 -2.22
N LYS A 30 11.46 6.65 -3.26
CA LYS A 30 12.86 6.22 -3.20
C LYS A 30 13.76 7.25 -2.53
N LYS A 31 13.56 8.54 -2.78
CA LYS A 31 14.34 9.64 -2.18
C LYS A 31 14.27 9.70 -0.64
N TYR A 32 13.17 9.23 -0.05
CA TYR A 32 12.98 9.15 1.40
C TYR A 32 13.61 7.89 1.98
N VAL A 33 13.44 6.77 1.29
CA VAL A 33 13.93 5.45 1.73
C VAL A 33 15.46 5.36 1.66
N VAL A 34 16.12 6.07 0.73
CA VAL A 34 17.60 6.14 0.65
C VAL A 34 18.23 6.67 1.93
N LYS A 35 17.57 7.60 2.63
CA LYS A 35 18.08 8.18 3.89
C LYS A 35 17.93 7.21 5.07
N SER A 36 16.91 6.38 5.06
CA SER A 36 16.70 5.33 6.06
C SER A 36 15.90 4.19 5.42
N SER A 37 16.61 3.12 5.02
CA SER A 37 15.96 1.95 4.42
C SER A 37 14.99 1.28 5.39
N VAL A 38 15.30 1.29 6.69
CA VAL A 38 14.46 0.71 7.76
C VAL A 38 13.55 1.77 8.34
N HIS A 39 12.23 1.53 8.30
CA HIS A 39 11.22 2.47 8.78
C HIS A 39 9.91 1.76 9.16
N THR A 40 8.99 2.50 9.76
CA THR A 40 7.60 2.07 10.01
C THR A 40 6.63 3.08 9.41
N LEU A 41 5.39 2.63 9.15
CA LEU A 41 4.29 3.47 8.66
C LEU A 41 3.19 3.55 9.72
N THR A 42 2.37 4.60 9.68
CA THR A 42 1.16 4.71 10.52
C THR A 42 -0.10 4.25 9.81
N TYR A 43 0.00 3.82 8.57
CA TYR A 43 -1.09 3.50 7.65
C TYR A 43 -0.86 2.15 6.96
N TYR A 44 -1.90 1.63 6.31
CA TYR A 44 -1.82 0.43 5.47
C TYR A 44 -1.14 0.75 4.14
N ASP A 45 -0.31 -0.18 3.68
CA ASP A 45 0.44 -0.06 2.42
C ASP A 45 0.33 -1.36 1.63
N ILE A 46 -0.11 -1.26 0.39
CA ILE A 46 -0.13 -2.35 -0.57
C ILE A 46 0.73 -1.94 -1.76
N THR A 47 1.91 -2.53 -1.86
CA THR A 47 2.92 -2.19 -2.88
C THR A 47 2.89 -3.18 -4.03
N PHE A 48 2.71 -2.67 -5.25
CA PHE A 48 2.66 -3.40 -6.51
C PHE A 48 3.94 -3.16 -7.31
N ILE A 49 4.62 -4.22 -7.74
CA ILE A 49 5.84 -4.12 -8.54
C ILE A 49 5.48 -4.22 -10.01
N THR A 50 5.75 -3.17 -10.78
CA THR A 50 5.49 -3.12 -12.24
C THR A 50 6.75 -3.26 -13.08
N GLU A 51 7.93 -3.01 -12.50
CA GLU A 51 9.21 -3.08 -13.19
C GLU A 51 10.34 -3.42 -12.22
N GLY A 52 11.30 -4.21 -12.69
CA GLY A 52 12.49 -4.56 -11.93
C GLY A 52 12.27 -5.66 -10.92
N GLU A 53 13.30 -5.89 -10.10
CA GLU A 53 13.29 -6.83 -9.00
C GLU A 53 14.13 -6.32 -7.83
N GLY A 54 13.82 -6.76 -6.62
CA GLY A 54 14.56 -6.36 -5.43
C GLY A 54 14.24 -7.18 -4.21
N SER A 55 14.95 -6.91 -3.12
CA SER A 55 14.72 -7.53 -1.81
C SER A 55 13.96 -6.57 -0.91
N PHE A 56 12.96 -7.11 -0.22
CA PHE A 56 12.11 -6.42 0.73
C PHE A 56 12.17 -7.16 2.06
N ILE A 57 12.38 -6.45 3.14
CA ILE A 57 12.30 -6.99 4.49
C ILE A 57 11.03 -6.43 5.13
N LEU A 58 10.14 -7.33 5.54
CA LEU A 58 8.90 -7.01 6.22
C LEU A 58 8.86 -7.85 7.50
N ASP A 59 8.83 -7.18 8.63
CA ASP A 59 8.72 -7.78 9.96
C ASP A 59 9.70 -8.95 10.19
N ASN A 60 10.98 -8.75 9.88
CA ASN A 60 12.10 -9.71 9.96
C ASN A 60 12.10 -10.85 8.91
N HIS A 61 11.18 -10.87 7.97
CA HIS A 61 11.21 -11.81 6.85
C HIS A 61 11.73 -11.11 5.59
N THR A 62 12.64 -11.77 4.88
CA THR A 62 13.16 -11.27 3.61
C THR A 62 12.41 -11.90 2.46
N TYR A 63 11.85 -11.07 1.60
CA TYR A 63 11.15 -11.44 0.38
C TYR A 63 11.93 -10.96 -0.84
N ARG A 64 12.03 -11.79 -1.86
CA ARG A 64 12.42 -11.35 -3.19
C ARG A 64 11.16 -11.05 -4.00
N GLY A 65 11.12 -9.90 -4.67
CA GLY A 65 9.98 -9.47 -5.46
C GLY A 65 10.36 -8.95 -6.82
N GLY A 66 9.46 -9.16 -7.76
CA GLY A 66 9.55 -8.70 -9.14
C GLY A 66 8.17 -8.36 -9.70
N VAL A 67 8.09 -8.20 -11.01
CA VAL A 67 6.84 -7.82 -11.70
C VAL A 67 5.71 -8.80 -11.37
N GLY A 68 4.55 -8.26 -11.00
CA GLY A 68 3.38 -9.04 -10.59
C GLY A 68 3.30 -9.37 -9.11
N ASP A 69 4.38 -9.12 -8.36
CA ASP A 69 4.37 -9.31 -6.91
C ASP A 69 3.72 -8.12 -6.20
N VAL A 70 2.98 -8.44 -5.13
CA VAL A 70 2.28 -7.49 -4.27
C VAL A 70 2.69 -7.73 -2.82
N PHE A 71 3.11 -6.68 -2.14
CA PHE A 71 3.53 -6.70 -0.75
C PHE A 71 2.53 -5.97 0.12
N PHE A 72 2.32 -6.47 1.34
CA PHE A 72 1.39 -5.93 2.31
C PHE A 72 2.11 -5.50 3.57
N SER A 73 1.75 -4.34 4.11
CA SER A 73 2.20 -3.93 5.41
C SER A 73 1.13 -3.15 6.16
N LYS A 74 0.99 -3.45 7.45
CA LYS A 74 0.07 -2.75 8.36
C LYS A 74 0.80 -1.70 9.18
N PRO A 75 0.04 -0.80 9.81
CA PRO A 75 0.61 0.19 10.72
C PRO A 75 1.53 -0.45 11.78
N GLY A 76 2.71 0.15 11.95
CA GLY A 76 3.68 -0.25 12.98
C GLY A 76 4.64 -1.38 12.59
N GLU A 77 4.41 -2.09 11.50
CA GLU A 77 5.36 -3.11 11.01
C GLU A 77 6.67 -2.48 10.57
N ILE A 78 7.79 -3.15 10.91
CA ILE A 78 9.12 -2.72 10.47
C ILE A 78 9.34 -3.20 9.05
N ARG A 79 9.70 -2.28 8.18
CA ARG A 79 9.98 -2.58 6.77
C ARG A 79 11.32 -1.99 6.33
N SER A 80 11.94 -2.65 5.37
CA SER A 80 13.15 -2.17 4.71
C SER A 80 13.16 -2.56 3.24
N TRP A 81 13.64 -1.65 2.41
CA TRP A 81 13.78 -1.83 0.97
C TRP A 81 15.25 -1.86 0.59
N ASP A 82 15.59 -2.68 -0.40
CA ASP A 82 16.88 -2.60 -1.05
C ASP A 82 16.94 -1.32 -1.89
N THR A 83 17.66 -0.33 -1.38
CA THR A 83 17.79 0.98 -2.02
C THR A 83 18.64 0.95 -3.30
N ASN A 84 19.38 -0.13 -3.54
CA ASN A 84 20.19 -0.30 -4.75
C ASN A 84 19.39 -0.95 -5.88
N ALA A 85 18.28 -1.60 -5.57
CA ALA A 85 17.43 -2.20 -6.59
C ALA A 85 16.73 -1.13 -7.44
N ILE A 86 16.65 -1.39 -8.73
CA ILE A 86 15.80 -0.61 -9.65
C ILE A 86 14.45 -1.28 -9.67
N VAL A 87 13.53 -0.74 -8.88
CA VAL A 87 12.16 -1.23 -8.76
C VAL A 87 11.21 -0.07 -8.96
N ASN A 88 10.26 -0.23 -9.87
CA ASN A 88 9.15 0.69 -10.09
C ASN A 88 7.82 0.01 -9.79
N GLY A 89 6.81 0.82 -9.55
CA GLY A 89 5.47 0.38 -9.24
C GLY A 89 4.70 1.43 -8.45
N TYR A 90 3.67 0.96 -7.78
CA TYR A 90 2.75 1.82 -7.04
C TYR A 90 2.57 1.31 -5.62
N ALA A 91 2.40 2.22 -4.68
CA ALA A 91 1.90 1.94 -3.34
C ALA A 91 0.49 2.54 -3.20
N LEU A 92 -0.49 1.68 -3.01
CA LEU A 92 -1.84 2.05 -2.56
C LEU A 92 -1.80 2.13 -1.04
N ILE A 93 -1.97 3.33 -0.51
CA ILE A 93 -1.88 3.60 0.91
C ILE A 93 -3.19 4.20 1.43
N PHE A 94 -3.59 3.80 2.64
CA PHE A 94 -4.82 4.31 3.24
C PHE A 94 -4.81 4.18 4.77
N GLU A 95 -5.56 5.07 5.41
CA GLU A 95 -5.91 4.96 6.82
C GLU A 95 -7.14 4.05 6.99
N GLU A 96 -7.18 3.24 8.04
CA GLU A 96 -8.30 2.32 8.32
C GLU A 96 -9.64 3.04 8.38
N GLU A 97 -9.67 4.25 8.91
CA GLU A 97 -10.86 5.10 9.03
C GLU A 97 -11.55 5.39 7.70
N PHE A 98 -10.81 5.37 6.58
CA PHE A 98 -11.38 5.62 5.26
C PHE A 98 -12.47 4.60 4.89
N LEU A 99 -12.28 3.36 5.29
CA LEU A 99 -13.23 2.27 5.05
C LEU A 99 -14.11 1.98 6.26
N SER A 100 -13.58 2.01 7.49
CA SER A 100 -14.34 1.68 8.70
C SER A 100 -15.51 2.64 8.95
N SER A 101 -15.40 3.90 8.51
CA SER A 101 -16.51 4.85 8.54
C SER A 101 -17.66 4.51 7.59
N PHE A 102 -17.42 3.63 6.61
CA PHE A 102 -18.40 3.23 5.59
C PHE A 102 -19.05 1.87 5.91
N PHE A 103 -18.31 0.96 6.55
CA PHE A 103 -18.79 -0.37 6.89
C PHE A 103 -19.29 -0.44 8.34
N LYS A 104 -20.28 -1.29 8.59
CA LYS A 104 -20.71 -1.63 9.96
C LYS A 104 -19.65 -2.41 10.72
N ASP A 105 -18.86 -3.20 10.02
CA ASP A 105 -17.71 -3.92 10.58
C ASP A 105 -16.51 -2.98 10.67
N SER A 106 -16.23 -2.50 11.87
CA SER A 106 -15.08 -1.64 12.15
C SER A 106 -13.73 -2.36 11.99
N LEU A 107 -13.74 -3.70 11.97
CA LEU A 107 -12.55 -4.54 11.80
C LEU A 107 -12.40 -5.07 10.37
N PHE A 108 -13.19 -4.58 9.43
CA PHE A 108 -13.21 -5.04 8.04
C PHE A 108 -11.81 -5.17 7.43
N VAL A 109 -10.98 -4.14 7.58
CA VAL A 109 -9.61 -4.15 7.00
C VAL A 109 -8.75 -5.22 7.66
N GLN A 110 -8.88 -5.43 8.97
CA GLN A 110 -8.11 -6.42 9.72
C GLN A 110 -8.55 -7.85 9.40
N HIS A 111 -9.78 -8.05 8.93
CA HIS A 111 -10.32 -9.36 8.52
C HIS A 111 -9.87 -9.77 7.12
N LEU A 112 -9.32 -8.86 6.31
CA LEU A 112 -8.77 -9.21 5.00
C LEU A 112 -7.64 -10.23 5.15
N SER A 113 -7.67 -11.27 4.31
CA SER A 113 -6.76 -12.42 4.45
C SER A 113 -5.29 -12.02 4.47
N PHE A 114 -4.91 -11.04 3.67
CA PHE A 114 -3.53 -10.56 3.52
C PHE A 114 -3.06 -9.62 4.65
N PHE A 115 -3.97 -9.12 5.49
CA PHE A 115 -3.64 -8.39 6.72
C PHE A 115 -3.83 -9.24 7.99
N ASN A 116 -4.27 -10.49 7.84
CA ASN A 116 -4.45 -11.38 8.98
C ASN A 116 -3.09 -11.77 9.58
N PRO A 117 -2.88 -11.64 10.90
CA PRO A 117 -1.61 -11.96 11.55
C PRO A 117 -1.22 -13.45 11.50
N VAL A 118 -2.15 -14.34 11.14
CA VAL A 118 -1.91 -15.78 11.01
C VAL A 118 -1.32 -16.13 9.64
N LYS A 119 -1.28 -15.23 8.68
CA LYS A 119 -0.71 -15.49 7.35
C LYS A 119 0.82 -15.59 7.42
N GLU A 120 1.35 -16.63 6.82
CA GLU A 120 2.80 -16.90 6.75
C GLU A 120 3.53 -15.97 5.77
N SER A 121 2.82 -15.29 4.87
CA SER A 121 3.45 -14.45 3.84
C SER A 121 2.78 -13.09 3.70
N LEU A 122 3.61 -12.05 3.71
CA LEU A 122 3.22 -10.66 3.42
C LEU A 122 3.40 -10.32 1.93
N LYS A 123 3.50 -11.35 1.08
CA LYS A 123 3.64 -11.23 -0.37
C LYS A 123 2.73 -12.23 -1.07
N ILE A 124 2.10 -11.78 -2.16
CA ILE A 124 1.44 -12.65 -3.14
C ILE A 124 1.97 -12.34 -4.54
N HIS A 125 1.78 -13.27 -5.46
CA HIS A 125 2.00 -13.06 -6.89
C HIS A 125 0.65 -13.10 -7.61
N LEU A 126 0.29 -12.01 -8.29
CA LEU A 126 -0.93 -11.96 -9.08
C LEU A 126 -0.69 -12.51 -10.49
N PRO A 127 -1.55 -13.40 -10.99
CA PRO A 127 -1.53 -13.77 -12.40
C PRO A 127 -1.66 -12.55 -13.29
N GLU A 128 -1.01 -12.54 -14.45
CA GLU A 128 -0.91 -11.40 -15.35
C GLU A 128 -2.24 -10.68 -15.58
N ARG A 129 -3.30 -11.45 -15.92
CA ARG A 129 -4.64 -10.87 -16.14
C ARG A 129 -5.18 -10.12 -14.93
N SER A 130 -4.98 -10.67 -13.73
CA SER A 130 -5.43 -10.05 -12.47
C SER A 130 -4.58 -8.84 -12.14
N PHE A 131 -3.27 -8.90 -12.40
CA PHE A 131 -2.36 -7.80 -12.21
C PHE A 131 -2.69 -6.62 -13.12
N LEU A 132 -2.92 -6.84 -14.42
CA LEU A 132 -3.34 -5.80 -15.36
C LEU A 132 -4.66 -5.15 -14.95
N ARG A 133 -5.65 -5.95 -14.51
CA ARG A 133 -6.89 -5.40 -13.97
C ARG A 133 -6.65 -4.55 -12.74
N MET A 134 -5.74 -4.97 -11.86
CA MET A 134 -5.38 -4.21 -10.67
C MET A 134 -4.75 -2.87 -11.03
N LEU A 135 -3.84 -2.84 -12.01
CA LEU A 135 -3.23 -1.60 -12.50
C LEU A 135 -4.27 -0.62 -13.07
N GLN A 136 -5.30 -1.12 -13.75
CA GLN A 136 -6.43 -0.28 -14.22
C GLN A 136 -7.19 0.34 -13.06
N LEU A 137 -7.46 -0.43 -11.98
CA LEU A 137 -8.11 0.09 -10.78
C LEU A 137 -7.25 1.15 -10.08
N LEU A 138 -5.94 0.91 -9.95
CA LEU A 138 -5.01 1.89 -9.39
C LEU A 138 -4.98 3.19 -10.19
N GLN A 139 -5.02 3.09 -11.52
CA GLN A 139 -5.07 4.26 -12.39
C GLN A 139 -6.38 5.03 -12.20
N SER A 140 -7.51 4.33 -12.13
CA SER A 140 -8.82 4.94 -11.86
C SER A 140 -8.85 5.67 -10.52
N ILE A 141 -8.39 5.02 -9.45
CA ILE A 141 -8.27 5.66 -8.12
C ILE A 141 -7.40 6.91 -8.19
N LYS A 142 -6.27 6.87 -8.91
CA LYS A 142 -5.38 8.01 -9.05
C LYS A 142 -6.06 9.19 -9.76
N GLU A 143 -6.80 8.91 -10.83
CA GLU A 143 -7.58 9.91 -11.57
C GLU A 143 -8.66 10.55 -10.68
N GLU A 144 -9.37 9.76 -9.88
CA GLU A 144 -10.35 10.27 -8.91
C GLU A 144 -9.70 11.10 -7.79
N ILE A 145 -8.50 10.73 -7.33
CA ILE A 145 -7.73 11.52 -6.37
C ILE A 145 -7.34 12.89 -6.97
N ASP A 146 -6.92 12.93 -8.23
CA ASP A 146 -6.54 14.17 -8.93
C ASP A 146 -7.75 15.09 -9.14
N LEU A 147 -8.95 14.53 -9.25
CA LEU A 147 -10.22 15.24 -9.36
C LEU A 147 -10.89 15.48 -8.00
N PHE A 148 -10.28 15.05 -6.90
CA PHE A 148 -10.85 15.01 -5.57
C PHE A 148 -11.52 16.30 -5.15
N ARG A 149 -12.78 16.18 -4.74
CA ARG A 149 -13.58 17.23 -4.11
C ARG A 149 -14.08 16.75 -2.75
N GLN A 150 -13.92 17.58 -1.74
CA GLN A 150 -14.13 17.24 -0.32
C GLN A 150 -15.44 16.49 0.00
N ASN A 151 -16.46 16.59 -0.84
CA ASN A 151 -17.80 16.10 -0.56
C ASN A 151 -18.16 14.77 -1.25
N ASP A 152 -17.26 14.20 -2.06
CA ASP A 152 -17.57 12.96 -2.78
C ASP A 152 -16.36 12.01 -2.76
N VAL A 153 -16.33 11.16 -1.75
CA VAL A 153 -15.32 10.11 -1.58
C VAL A 153 -15.89 8.71 -1.79
N ASN A 154 -17.16 8.61 -2.20
CA ASN A 154 -17.84 7.32 -2.29
C ASN A 154 -17.30 6.48 -3.45
N GLU A 155 -16.95 7.11 -4.56
CA GLU A 155 -16.32 6.42 -5.70
C GLU A 155 -14.95 5.88 -5.32
N LEU A 156 -14.11 6.70 -4.68
CA LEU A 156 -12.82 6.25 -4.14
C LEU A 156 -12.95 5.09 -3.15
N ARG A 157 -13.98 5.11 -2.27
CA ARG A 157 -14.25 3.99 -1.36
C ARG A 157 -14.67 2.74 -2.10
N ALA A 158 -15.53 2.88 -3.11
CA ALA A 158 -15.98 1.76 -3.93
C ALA A 158 -14.82 1.11 -4.69
N GLU A 159 -13.96 1.91 -5.32
CA GLU A 159 -12.80 1.43 -6.06
C GLU A 159 -11.75 0.79 -5.15
N LEU A 160 -11.47 1.39 -3.98
CA LEU A 160 -10.61 0.79 -2.98
C LEU A 160 -11.18 -0.55 -2.52
N TYR A 161 -12.48 -0.63 -2.20
CA TYR A 161 -13.13 -1.87 -1.83
C TYR A 161 -13.00 -2.95 -2.90
N VAL A 162 -13.29 -2.63 -4.17
CA VAL A 162 -13.14 -3.57 -5.30
C VAL A 162 -11.69 -4.04 -5.43
N SER A 163 -10.73 -3.14 -5.26
CA SER A 163 -9.30 -3.46 -5.28
C SER A 163 -8.93 -4.47 -4.19
N LEU A 164 -9.36 -4.23 -2.96
CA LEU A 164 -9.11 -5.13 -1.83
C LEU A 164 -9.77 -6.49 -2.04
N MET A 165 -11.02 -6.54 -2.53
CA MET A 165 -11.71 -7.79 -2.82
C MET A 165 -11.09 -8.57 -3.98
N LEU A 166 -10.50 -7.89 -4.96
CA LEU A 166 -9.77 -8.56 -6.03
C LEU A 166 -8.52 -9.25 -5.51
N ILE A 167 -7.78 -8.61 -4.62
CA ILE A 167 -6.56 -9.15 -4.00
C ILE A 167 -6.89 -10.28 -3.04
N ASP A 168 -7.98 -10.16 -2.25
CA ASP A 168 -8.34 -11.11 -1.20
C ASP A 168 -8.72 -12.52 -1.72
N ARG A 169 -8.76 -12.69 -3.05
CA ARG A 169 -8.99 -13.98 -3.72
C ARG A 169 -7.71 -14.83 -3.85
N PHE A 170 -6.55 -14.25 -3.63
CA PHE A 170 -5.22 -14.87 -3.79
C PHE A 170 -4.51 -15.04 -2.45
#